data_7f2da3a80501813a91476c6f58d8c432
#
_entry.id   7f2da3a80501813a91476c6f58d8c432
#
_cell.length_a   1.000
_cell.length_b   1.000
_cell.length_c   1.000
_cell.angle_alpha   90.00
_cell.angle_beta   90.00
_cell.angle_gamma   90.00
#
_symmetry.space_group_name_H-M   'P 1'
#
loop_
_entity.id
_entity.type
_entity.pdbx_description
1 polymer ?
#
loop_
_entity_poly.entity_id
_entity_poly.type
_entity_poly.pdbx_seq_one_letter_code
_entity_poly.pdbx_strand_id
1 'polypeptide(L)'
;MASDFSKYSLVIGRFQPLHQGHMDVIRKCAEESEHLTIGIGSAQYSHTVENPFTAGERYLMIEETLKAEGITNYSIVPVEDLNRYSVWVSHVVSMCPPFACVYSNNPFTKRLFTEAGFEVKASPLYNRAMYSGTEGRRRMIADEDWQSLVPPAVVTVIDKIDGVGRLKSFLGKDAEL
;
A
#
# COMPACT_ATOMS: atom_id res chain seq x y z
N MET A 1 22.28 -13.71 -20.37
CA MET A 1 20.86 -14.13 -20.48
C MET A 1 20.02 -12.97 -20.07
N ALA A 2 19.07 -12.52 -20.91
CA ALA A 2 18.09 -11.52 -20.46
C ALA A 2 17.26 -12.18 -19.35
N SER A 3 17.16 -11.54 -18.18
CA SER A 3 16.31 -11.99 -17.09
C SER A 3 14.86 -12.00 -17.59
N ASP A 4 14.20 -13.15 -17.48
CA ASP A 4 12.80 -13.29 -17.81
C ASP A 4 11.95 -12.72 -16.67
N PHE A 5 11.39 -11.54 -16.86
CA PHE A 5 10.53 -10.87 -15.88
C PHE A 5 9.06 -11.30 -15.98
N SER A 6 8.73 -12.34 -16.75
CA SER A 6 7.35 -12.79 -16.97
C SER A 6 6.61 -13.19 -15.69
N LYS A 7 7.35 -13.54 -14.63
CA LYS A 7 6.81 -13.88 -13.30
C LYS A 7 7.00 -12.81 -12.24
N TYR A 8 7.38 -11.61 -12.66
CA TYR A 8 7.47 -10.45 -11.76
C TYR A 8 6.15 -9.69 -11.77
N SER A 9 5.71 -9.31 -10.59
CA SER A 9 4.39 -8.69 -10.39
C SER A 9 4.46 -7.41 -9.60
N LEU A 10 3.43 -6.58 -9.78
CA LEU A 10 3.22 -5.34 -9.03
C LEU A 10 1.90 -5.40 -8.27
N VAL A 11 1.91 -4.99 -7.02
CA VAL A 11 0.73 -4.54 -6.28
C VAL A 11 0.97 -3.10 -5.82
N ILE A 12 -0.01 -2.23 -5.96
CA ILE A 12 0.12 -0.83 -5.55
C ILE A 12 -1.04 -0.43 -4.63
N GLY A 13 -0.72 0.27 -3.55
CA GLY A 13 -1.68 0.73 -2.57
C GLY A 13 -1.13 1.90 -1.75
N ARG A 14 -2.02 2.63 -1.07
CA ARG A 14 -1.59 3.75 -0.20
C ARG A 14 -1.03 3.29 1.14
N PHE A 15 -1.51 2.15 1.67
CA PHE A 15 -1.09 1.59 2.96
C PHE A 15 -1.13 2.62 4.11
N GLN A 16 -2.28 3.22 4.33
CA GLN A 16 -2.51 4.28 5.33
C GLN A 16 -3.48 3.85 6.47
N PRO A 17 -3.10 2.89 7.35
CA PRO A 17 -1.91 2.06 7.34
C PRO A 17 -2.05 0.76 6.52
N LEU A 18 -0.99 -0.08 6.50
CA LEU A 18 -1.07 -1.48 6.11
C LEU A 18 -2.07 -2.20 7.03
N HIS A 19 -2.96 -3.01 6.48
CA HIS A 19 -3.98 -3.75 7.23
C HIS A 19 -4.10 -5.20 6.75
N GLN A 20 -4.81 -6.06 7.48
CA GLN A 20 -4.92 -7.49 7.18
C GLN A 20 -5.41 -7.77 5.75
N GLY A 21 -6.35 -6.97 5.24
CA GLY A 21 -6.81 -7.10 3.86
C GLY A 21 -5.72 -6.86 2.81
N HIS A 22 -4.75 -5.97 3.09
CA HIS A 22 -3.58 -5.82 2.23
C HIS A 22 -2.67 -7.04 2.32
N MET A 23 -2.52 -7.63 3.51
CA MET A 23 -1.68 -8.81 3.71
C MET A 23 -2.23 -10.03 2.99
N ASP A 24 -3.55 -10.22 2.95
CA ASP A 24 -4.17 -11.31 2.19
C ASP A 24 -3.81 -11.21 0.68
N VAL A 25 -3.79 -9.99 0.13
CA VAL A 25 -3.36 -9.75 -1.25
C VAL A 25 -1.87 -10.00 -1.41
N ILE A 26 -1.04 -9.43 -0.53
CA ILE A 26 0.42 -9.50 -0.64
C ILE A 26 0.91 -10.95 -0.52
N ARG A 27 0.40 -11.73 0.44
CA ARG A 27 0.75 -13.15 0.61
C ARG A 27 0.51 -13.94 -0.67
N LYS A 28 -0.71 -13.82 -1.22
CA LYS A 28 -1.06 -14.52 -2.45
C LYS A 28 -0.21 -14.08 -3.63
N CYS A 29 -0.02 -12.78 -3.81
CA CYS A 29 0.81 -12.26 -4.91
C CYS A 29 2.27 -12.71 -4.79
N ALA A 30 2.83 -12.76 -3.58
CA ALA A 30 4.19 -13.24 -3.33
C ALA A 30 4.33 -14.75 -3.62
N GLU A 31 3.30 -15.57 -3.30
CA GLU A 31 3.27 -16.99 -3.62
C GLU A 31 3.21 -17.27 -5.14
N GLU A 32 2.49 -16.43 -5.90
CA GLU A 32 2.30 -16.56 -7.34
C GLU A 32 3.42 -15.94 -8.19
N SER A 33 4.34 -15.18 -7.56
CA SER A 33 5.38 -14.40 -8.23
C SER A 33 6.79 -14.86 -7.85
N GLU A 34 7.72 -14.83 -8.78
CA GLU A 34 9.15 -14.96 -8.45
C GLU A 34 9.66 -13.71 -7.71
N HIS A 35 9.11 -12.55 -8.05
CA HIS A 35 9.38 -11.29 -7.37
C HIS A 35 8.14 -10.40 -7.36
N LEU A 36 7.80 -9.85 -6.20
CA LEU A 36 6.69 -8.94 -6.01
C LEU A 36 7.18 -7.52 -5.71
N THR A 37 6.83 -6.57 -6.56
CA THR A 37 7.00 -5.15 -6.25
C THR A 37 5.77 -4.64 -5.51
N ILE A 38 5.98 -4.03 -4.34
CA ILE A 38 4.95 -3.38 -3.53
C ILE A 38 5.12 -1.87 -3.69
N GLY A 39 4.26 -1.26 -4.50
CA GLY A 39 4.26 0.18 -4.72
C GLY A 39 3.50 0.92 -3.62
N ILE A 40 4.18 1.80 -2.88
CA ILE A 40 3.53 2.71 -1.93
C ILE A 40 3.05 3.93 -2.71
N GLY A 41 1.78 3.92 -3.13
CA GLY A 41 1.17 5.02 -3.85
C GLY A 41 0.97 6.28 -3.01
N SER A 42 0.79 7.41 -3.67
CA SER A 42 0.65 8.71 -3.02
C SER A 42 1.78 8.97 -2.02
N ALA A 43 3.03 8.67 -2.42
CA ALA A 43 4.19 8.65 -1.52
C ALA A 43 4.49 10.03 -0.92
N GLN A 44 4.19 11.12 -1.66
CA GLN A 44 4.41 12.50 -1.24
C GLN A 44 3.44 12.97 -0.14
N TYR A 45 2.28 12.31 0.02
CA TYR A 45 1.27 12.76 0.97
C TYR A 45 1.49 12.17 2.36
N SER A 46 1.44 13.04 3.36
CA SER A 46 1.49 12.70 4.78
C SER A 46 0.90 13.83 5.62
N HIS A 47 0.75 13.60 6.93
CA HIS A 47 0.33 14.60 7.91
C HIS A 47 -1.07 15.20 7.65
N THR A 48 -1.97 14.40 7.09
CA THR A 48 -3.40 14.69 6.96
C THR A 48 -4.24 13.56 7.57
N VAL A 49 -5.53 13.79 7.77
CA VAL A 49 -6.45 12.76 8.29
C VAL A 49 -6.50 11.54 7.35
N GLU A 50 -6.52 11.78 6.03
CA GLU A 50 -6.56 10.73 5.02
C GLU A 50 -5.21 10.02 4.83
N ASN A 51 -4.11 10.73 5.05
CA ASN A 51 -2.75 10.24 4.87
C ASN A 51 -1.87 10.62 6.06
N PRO A 52 -2.06 10.01 7.26
CA PRO A 52 -1.31 10.40 8.46
C PRO A 52 0.17 9.99 8.42
N PHE A 53 0.52 8.96 7.66
CA PHE A 53 1.83 8.34 7.68
C PHE A 53 2.67 8.71 6.44
N THR A 54 3.95 9.02 6.67
CA THR A 54 4.93 9.26 5.59
C THR A 54 5.20 7.99 4.77
N ALA A 55 5.80 8.13 3.59
CA ALA A 55 6.21 6.98 2.79
C ALA A 55 7.21 6.09 3.54
N GLY A 56 8.17 6.68 4.28
CA GLY A 56 9.14 5.94 5.07
C GLY A 56 8.52 5.14 6.21
N GLU A 57 7.52 5.71 6.91
CA GLU A 57 6.79 5.00 7.97
C GLU A 57 5.96 3.85 7.40
N ARG A 58 5.30 4.05 6.27
CA ARG A 58 4.57 2.98 5.55
C ARG A 58 5.51 1.89 5.05
N TYR A 59 6.70 2.27 4.57
CA TYR A 59 7.77 1.35 4.21
C TYR A 59 8.13 0.44 5.40
N LEU A 60 8.40 1.02 6.58
CA LEU A 60 8.71 0.26 7.78
C LEU A 60 7.58 -0.68 8.20
N MET A 61 6.32 -0.21 8.14
CA MET A 61 5.15 -1.05 8.43
C MET A 61 5.11 -2.29 7.54
N ILE A 62 5.34 -2.13 6.24
CA ILE A 62 5.34 -3.23 5.27
C ILE A 62 6.56 -4.12 5.52
N GLU A 63 7.75 -3.57 5.58
CA GLU A 63 9.01 -4.32 5.72
C GLU A 63 9.03 -5.19 6.98
N GLU A 64 8.71 -4.61 8.14
CA GLU A 64 8.71 -5.34 9.40
C GLU A 64 7.63 -6.44 9.43
N THR A 65 6.49 -6.21 8.78
CA THR A 65 5.45 -7.23 8.65
C THR A 65 5.92 -8.39 7.77
N LEU A 66 6.50 -8.11 6.60
CA LEU A 66 6.97 -9.13 5.67
C LEU A 66 8.13 -9.94 6.26
N LYS A 67 9.05 -9.31 6.98
CA LYS A 67 10.10 -10.00 7.73
C LYS A 67 9.52 -10.96 8.77
N ALA A 68 8.52 -10.51 9.54
CA ALA A 68 7.87 -11.36 10.55
C ALA A 68 7.14 -12.56 9.94
N GLU A 69 6.64 -12.44 8.71
CA GLU A 69 5.98 -13.52 7.98
C GLU A 69 6.93 -14.37 7.12
N GLY A 70 8.23 -14.04 7.07
CA GLY A 70 9.22 -14.78 6.29
C GLY A 70 9.09 -14.63 4.78
N ILE A 71 8.39 -13.59 4.31
CA ILE A 71 8.29 -13.27 2.88
C ILE A 71 9.56 -12.51 2.48
N THR A 72 10.27 -12.98 1.47
CA THR A 72 11.59 -12.45 1.09
C THR A 72 11.72 -12.03 -0.38
N ASN A 73 10.80 -12.46 -1.25
CA ASN A 73 10.83 -12.22 -2.69
C ASN A 73 10.13 -10.92 -3.09
N TYR A 74 10.48 -9.80 -2.46
CA TYR A 74 9.83 -8.51 -2.71
C TYR A 74 10.80 -7.34 -2.84
N SER A 75 10.28 -6.26 -3.41
CA SER A 75 10.82 -4.89 -3.31
C SER A 75 9.70 -3.94 -2.88
N ILE A 76 10.03 -2.92 -2.10
CA ILE A 76 9.08 -1.87 -1.71
C ILE A 76 9.54 -0.57 -2.37
N VAL A 77 8.65 0.06 -3.14
CA VAL A 77 8.96 1.26 -3.92
C VAL A 77 7.95 2.37 -3.62
N PRO A 78 8.36 3.49 -3.02
CA PRO A 78 7.52 4.67 -2.92
C PRO A 78 7.27 5.28 -4.30
N VAL A 79 6.00 5.53 -4.63
CA VAL A 79 5.56 6.09 -5.92
C VAL A 79 4.72 7.33 -5.67
N GLU A 80 5.18 8.48 -6.16
CA GLU A 80 4.45 9.73 -6.07
C GLU A 80 3.32 9.80 -7.09
N ASP A 81 2.24 10.51 -6.76
CA ASP A 81 1.18 10.82 -7.71
C ASP A 81 1.56 12.05 -8.54
N LEU A 82 1.51 11.91 -9.86
CA LEU A 82 1.75 13.02 -10.78
C LEU A 82 0.51 13.90 -11.01
N ASN A 83 -0.68 13.47 -10.56
CA ASN A 83 -1.98 14.08 -10.88
C ASN A 83 -2.25 14.19 -12.40
N ARG A 84 -1.59 13.35 -13.21
CA ARG A 84 -1.71 13.24 -14.66
C ARG A 84 -1.85 11.78 -15.06
N TYR A 85 -3.08 11.31 -15.13
CA TYR A 85 -3.39 9.88 -15.33
C TYR A 85 -2.88 9.32 -16.66
N SER A 86 -2.84 10.13 -17.73
CA SER A 86 -2.36 9.71 -19.05
C SER A 86 -0.89 9.26 -19.08
N VAL A 87 -0.08 9.68 -18.12
CA VAL A 87 1.35 9.32 -17.99
C VAL A 87 1.66 8.55 -16.71
N TRP A 88 0.65 8.26 -15.90
CA TRP A 88 0.84 7.66 -14.58
C TRP A 88 1.45 6.25 -14.65
N VAL A 89 0.99 5.41 -15.60
CA VAL A 89 1.56 4.06 -15.76
C VAL A 89 3.03 4.12 -16.15
N SER A 90 3.40 4.99 -17.10
CA SER A 90 4.80 5.18 -17.49
C SER A 90 5.67 5.67 -16.33
N HIS A 91 5.11 6.52 -15.46
CA HIS A 91 5.79 6.93 -14.24
C HIS A 91 6.00 5.74 -13.30
N VAL A 92 4.97 4.94 -13.01
CA VAL A 92 5.10 3.73 -12.17
C VAL A 92 6.17 2.79 -12.72
N VAL A 93 6.14 2.53 -14.04
CA VAL A 93 7.13 1.69 -14.73
C VAL A 93 8.55 2.24 -14.57
N SER A 94 8.73 3.55 -14.61
CA SER A 94 10.05 4.17 -14.44
C SER A 94 10.61 4.10 -13.02
N MET A 95 9.73 3.93 -12.02
CA MET A 95 10.10 3.88 -10.60
C MET A 95 10.32 2.46 -10.08
N CYS A 96 9.69 1.46 -10.72
CA CYS A 96 9.66 0.10 -10.23
C CYS A 96 10.65 -0.81 -10.98
N PRO A 97 11.16 -1.89 -10.34
CA PRO A 97 11.76 -2.99 -11.09
C PRO A 97 10.81 -3.50 -12.18
N PRO A 98 11.33 -4.07 -13.29
CA PRO A 98 10.47 -4.61 -14.35
C PRO A 98 9.42 -5.58 -13.81
N PHE A 99 8.20 -5.52 -14.33
CA PHE A 99 7.10 -6.43 -13.99
C PHE A 99 6.25 -6.70 -15.24
N ALA A 100 5.63 -7.87 -15.31
CA ALA A 100 4.74 -8.27 -16.40
C ALA A 100 3.27 -8.23 -16.02
N CYS A 101 2.96 -8.35 -14.72
CA CYS A 101 1.59 -8.48 -14.22
C CYS A 101 1.33 -7.49 -13.08
N VAL A 102 0.09 -6.99 -13.01
CA VAL A 102 -0.39 -6.11 -11.94
C VAL A 102 -1.58 -6.75 -11.24
N TYR A 103 -1.56 -6.83 -9.92
CA TYR A 103 -2.71 -7.26 -9.13
C TYR A 103 -3.52 -6.07 -8.65
N SER A 104 -4.77 -5.96 -9.09
CA SER A 104 -5.67 -4.89 -8.66
C SER A 104 -7.13 -5.24 -8.84
N ASN A 105 -7.96 -4.87 -7.86
CA ASN A 105 -9.43 -4.87 -7.97
C ASN A 105 -10.00 -3.45 -8.16
N ASN A 106 -9.14 -2.42 -8.18
CA ASN A 106 -9.57 -1.05 -8.45
C ASN A 106 -9.86 -0.89 -9.95
N PRO A 107 -11.09 -0.56 -10.37
CA PRO A 107 -11.45 -0.47 -11.77
C PRO A 107 -10.61 0.56 -12.54
N PHE A 108 -10.27 1.65 -11.89
CA PHE A 108 -9.48 2.72 -12.48
C PHE A 108 -8.02 2.28 -12.73
N THR A 109 -7.36 1.72 -11.73
CA THR A 109 -6.01 1.15 -11.87
C THR A 109 -5.97 0.06 -12.93
N LYS A 110 -6.97 -0.84 -12.89
CA LYS A 110 -7.12 -1.90 -13.88
C LYS A 110 -7.20 -1.33 -15.31
N ARG A 111 -8.03 -0.29 -15.51
CA ARG A 111 -8.20 0.35 -16.82
C ARG A 111 -6.88 0.92 -17.34
N LEU A 112 -6.17 1.70 -16.53
CA LEU A 112 -4.92 2.36 -16.91
C LEU A 112 -3.83 1.34 -17.30
N PHE A 113 -3.62 0.30 -16.51
CA PHE A 113 -2.61 -0.72 -16.82
C PHE A 113 -2.98 -1.58 -18.02
N THR A 114 -4.27 -1.93 -18.21
CA THR A 114 -4.75 -2.65 -19.38
C THR A 114 -4.54 -1.84 -20.66
N GLU A 115 -4.83 -0.54 -20.64
CA GLU A 115 -4.59 0.35 -21.80
C GLU A 115 -3.09 0.50 -22.12
N ALA A 116 -2.23 0.39 -21.12
CA ALA A 116 -0.78 0.39 -21.28
C ALA A 116 -0.21 -0.98 -21.69
N GLY A 117 -1.05 -2.00 -21.89
CA GLY A 117 -0.65 -3.31 -22.39
C GLY A 117 -0.20 -4.31 -21.32
N PHE A 118 -0.40 -4.02 -20.04
CA PHE A 118 -0.08 -4.95 -18.94
C PHE A 118 -1.19 -5.98 -18.69
N GLU A 119 -0.80 -7.20 -18.31
CA GLU A 119 -1.73 -8.16 -17.72
C GLU A 119 -2.19 -7.65 -16.36
N VAL A 120 -3.50 -7.61 -16.13
CA VAL A 120 -4.05 -7.23 -14.82
C VAL A 120 -4.87 -8.38 -14.26
N LYS A 121 -4.40 -8.95 -13.16
CA LYS A 121 -5.06 -10.01 -12.40
C LYS A 121 -5.91 -9.44 -11.28
N ALA A 122 -7.02 -10.12 -10.99
CA ALA A 122 -7.80 -9.82 -9.79
C ALA A 122 -7.00 -10.20 -8.55
N SER A 123 -6.93 -9.29 -7.58
CA SER A 123 -6.41 -9.63 -6.26
C SER A 123 -7.48 -10.34 -5.41
N PRO A 124 -7.08 -11.12 -4.38
CA PRO A 124 -8.04 -11.73 -3.47
C PRO A 124 -9.04 -10.72 -2.93
N LEU A 125 -10.29 -11.17 -2.79
CA LEU A 125 -11.32 -10.37 -2.13
C LEU A 125 -11.17 -10.51 -0.62
N TYR A 126 -11.26 -9.42 0.09
CA TYR A 126 -11.31 -9.36 1.54
C TYR A 126 -12.47 -8.47 1.99
N ASN A 127 -12.84 -8.56 3.26
CA ASN A 127 -13.91 -7.74 3.81
C ASN A 127 -13.49 -6.26 3.91
N ARG A 128 -13.73 -5.49 2.85
CA ARG A 128 -13.38 -4.07 2.77
C ARG A 128 -14.10 -3.18 3.78
N ALA A 129 -15.28 -3.58 4.25
CA ALA A 129 -15.99 -2.84 5.28
C ALA A 129 -15.21 -2.90 6.60
N MET A 130 -14.57 -4.01 6.89
CA MET A 130 -13.78 -4.22 8.09
C MET A 130 -12.31 -3.82 7.88
N TYR A 131 -11.68 -4.31 6.81
CA TYR A 131 -10.26 -4.09 6.53
C TYR A 131 -10.07 -2.97 5.50
N SER A 132 -10.02 -1.74 5.98
CA SER A 132 -9.69 -0.58 5.15
C SER A 132 -8.89 0.44 5.96
N GLY A 133 -8.04 1.22 5.28
CA GLY A 133 -7.32 2.31 5.94
C GLY A 133 -8.28 3.34 6.55
N THR A 134 -9.44 3.58 5.93
CA THR A 134 -10.46 4.50 6.44
C THR A 134 -11.04 4.00 7.77
N GLU A 135 -11.42 2.72 7.86
CA GLU A 135 -11.94 2.14 9.10
C GLU A 135 -10.87 2.10 10.20
N GLY A 136 -9.63 1.72 9.84
CA GLY A 136 -8.52 1.76 10.80
C GLY A 136 -8.31 3.16 11.40
N ARG A 137 -8.25 4.19 10.56
CA ARG A 137 -8.11 5.59 11.03
C ARG A 137 -9.32 6.07 11.84
N ARG A 138 -10.55 5.70 11.42
CA ARG A 138 -11.75 6.00 12.18
C ARG A 138 -11.67 5.44 13.61
N ARG A 139 -11.26 4.18 13.76
CA ARG A 139 -11.10 3.54 15.07
C ARG A 139 -10.00 4.18 15.90
N MET A 140 -8.87 4.53 15.30
CA MET A 140 -7.79 5.27 15.98
C MET A 140 -8.29 6.59 16.55
N ILE A 141 -9.11 7.33 15.80
CA ILE A 141 -9.70 8.60 16.22
C ILE A 141 -10.68 8.41 17.38
N ALA A 142 -11.48 7.34 17.32
CA ALA A 142 -12.55 7.05 18.28
C ALA A 142 -12.08 6.27 19.52
N ASP A 143 -10.76 6.00 19.66
CA ASP A 143 -10.21 5.13 20.71
C ASP A 143 -10.82 3.72 20.75
N GLU A 144 -11.24 3.22 19.58
CA GLU A 144 -11.71 1.85 19.39
C GLU A 144 -10.56 0.89 19.05
N ASP A 145 -10.83 -0.42 19.09
CA ASP A 145 -9.87 -1.45 18.71
C ASP A 145 -9.52 -1.39 17.22
N TRP A 146 -8.45 -0.66 16.88
CA TRP A 146 -7.86 -0.63 15.55
C TRP A 146 -6.75 -1.67 15.36
N GLN A 147 -6.16 -2.13 16.48
CA GLN A 147 -5.00 -3.03 16.48
C GLN A 147 -5.35 -4.37 15.84
N SER A 148 -6.56 -4.86 16.06
CA SER A 148 -7.05 -6.11 15.43
C SER A 148 -7.17 -6.06 13.90
N LEU A 149 -7.17 -4.85 13.31
CA LEU A 149 -7.28 -4.67 11.87
C LEU A 149 -5.95 -4.74 11.13
N VAL A 150 -4.84 -4.64 11.84
CA VAL A 150 -3.50 -4.51 11.27
C VAL A 150 -2.56 -5.62 11.78
N PRO A 151 -1.47 -5.92 11.07
CA PRO A 151 -0.43 -6.81 11.58
C PRO A 151 0.21 -6.26 12.88
N PRO A 152 0.68 -7.13 13.79
CA PRO A 152 1.34 -6.69 15.04
C PRO A 152 2.54 -5.77 14.84
N ALA A 153 3.31 -5.98 13.77
CA ALA A 153 4.45 -5.13 13.42
C ALA A 153 4.00 -3.69 13.11
N VAL A 154 2.83 -3.52 12.48
CA VAL A 154 2.25 -2.20 12.20
C VAL A 154 1.86 -1.49 13.49
N VAL A 155 1.27 -2.21 14.46
CA VAL A 155 0.98 -1.65 15.79
C VAL A 155 2.26 -1.10 16.42
N THR A 156 3.31 -1.91 16.43
CA THR A 156 4.62 -1.52 16.98
C THR A 156 5.18 -0.26 16.33
N VAL A 157 5.08 -0.13 15.01
CA VAL A 157 5.56 1.07 14.30
C VAL A 157 4.70 2.28 14.65
N ILE A 158 3.37 2.16 14.64
CA ILE A 158 2.45 3.26 14.95
C ILE A 158 2.66 3.77 16.38
N ASP A 159 2.87 2.87 17.34
CA ASP A 159 3.14 3.24 18.74
C ASP A 159 4.47 4.00 18.87
N LYS A 160 5.53 3.53 18.19
CA LYS A 160 6.86 4.18 18.23
C LYS A 160 6.86 5.60 17.68
N ILE A 161 6.00 5.91 16.73
CA ILE A 161 5.94 7.24 16.09
C ILE A 161 4.84 8.14 16.66
N ASP A 162 4.13 7.69 17.70
CA ASP A 162 2.91 8.35 18.21
C ASP A 162 1.89 8.60 17.09
N GLY A 163 1.69 7.60 16.25
CA GLY A 163 0.87 7.75 15.04
C GLY A 163 -0.60 8.07 15.32
N VAL A 164 -1.17 7.54 16.40
CA VAL A 164 -2.54 7.84 16.82
C VAL A 164 -2.66 9.28 17.35
N GLY A 165 -1.72 9.71 18.20
CA GLY A 165 -1.69 11.10 18.70
C GLY A 165 -1.53 12.10 17.56
N ARG A 166 -0.62 11.82 16.62
CA ARG A 166 -0.45 12.60 15.38
C ARG A 166 -1.75 12.71 14.60
N LEU A 167 -2.42 11.57 14.31
CA LEU A 167 -3.68 11.56 13.56
C LEU A 167 -4.76 12.42 14.23
N LYS A 168 -4.91 12.30 15.54
CA LYS A 168 -5.86 13.11 16.32
C LYS A 168 -5.54 14.60 16.29
N SER A 169 -4.25 14.96 16.22
CA SER A 169 -3.82 16.35 16.19
C SER A 169 -4.24 17.10 14.90
N PHE A 170 -4.64 16.37 13.85
CA PHE A 170 -5.12 16.97 12.61
C PHE A 170 -6.64 17.26 12.61
N LEU A 171 -7.37 16.71 13.59
CA LEU A 171 -8.79 16.98 13.72
C LEU A 171 -9.00 18.45 14.09
N GLY A 172 -9.69 19.21 13.25
CA GLY A 172 -9.96 20.64 13.47
C GLY A 172 -8.94 21.61 12.85
N LYS A 173 -7.91 21.12 12.13
CA LYS A 173 -6.95 21.98 11.41
C LYS A 173 -7.27 22.21 9.93
N ASP A 174 -8.28 21.55 9.38
CA ASP A 174 -8.66 21.68 7.97
C ASP A 174 -9.33 23.03 7.62
N ALA A 175 -9.37 23.98 8.55
CA ALA A 175 -9.97 25.29 8.36
C ALA A 175 -8.95 26.45 8.23
N GLU A 176 -7.65 26.21 8.30
CA GLU A 176 -6.63 27.27 8.39
C GLU A 176 -5.43 27.12 7.43
N LEU A 177 -5.62 26.52 6.23
CA LEU A 177 -4.62 26.60 5.15
C LEU A 177 -5.21 27.17 3.89
#